data_0e76797a75aebd1f96a5cd45012b5157
#
_entry.id   0e76797a75aebd1f96a5cd45012b5157
#
_cell.length_a   1.000
_cell.length_b   1.000
_cell.length_c   1.000
_cell.angle_alpha   90.00
_cell.angle_beta   90.00
_cell.angle_gamma   90.00
#
_symmetry.space_group_name_H-M   'P 1'
#
loop_
_entity.id
_entity.type
_entity.pdbx_description
1 polymer ?
#
loop_
_entity_poly.entity_id
_entity_poly.type
_entity_poly.pdbx_seq_one_letter_code
_entity_poly.pdbx_strand_id
1 'polypeptide(L)'
;MSPASQETAAAGRARTSPRLRAPLAALLAALVAASAVLLGAGSAQAAGYRYWSFWEGNGKNWEYATQGPSVLRPDDGTVQGFRFAVSEDSGDADRPRRAPDFGAICADTPAQDGKKRVALVIDPGTTTDAPDGEKPPALRTACARVAPDASSAEALAAVAKPLRYDDSAMLCAISGYPRTGCGEQVSGDTGSAKPSEPTKTVEAPDEDAGGGSGGGPSAGLLVGLGAVLLLGIAAVVQARRRR
;
A
#
# COMPACT_ATOMS: atom_id res chain seq x y z
N MET A 1 -67.31 -15.16 71.97
CA MET A 1 -66.27 -14.16 71.96
C MET A 1 -64.95 -14.92 71.60
N SER A 2 -64.59 -14.89 70.33
CA SER A 2 -63.36 -15.56 69.82
C SER A 2 -62.37 -14.53 69.34
N PRO A 3 -61.07 -14.62 69.66
CA PRO A 3 -60.10 -13.74 69.07
C PRO A 3 -59.61 -14.33 67.74
N ALA A 4 -59.46 -13.44 66.76
CA ALA A 4 -58.93 -13.73 65.45
C ALA A 4 -57.41 -13.93 65.46
N SER A 5 -56.94 -14.98 64.82
CA SER A 5 -55.52 -15.27 64.55
C SER A 5 -55.07 -14.47 63.34
N GLN A 6 -54.06 -13.66 63.54
CA GLN A 6 -53.33 -12.98 62.45
C GLN A 6 -52.23 -13.90 61.92
N GLU A 7 -52.33 -14.26 60.68
CA GLU A 7 -51.34 -15.04 59.91
C GLU A 7 -50.36 -14.07 59.30
N THR A 8 -49.13 -14.10 59.78
CA THR A 8 -48.01 -13.29 59.29
C THR A 8 -47.35 -13.99 58.09
N ALA A 9 -47.61 -13.51 56.89
CA ALA A 9 -46.92 -13.96 55.70
C ALA A 9 -45.45 -13.52 55.68
N ALA A 10 -44.53 -14.47 55.86
CA ALA A 10 -43.09 -14.27 55.74
C ALA A 10 -42.71 -14.21 54.28
N ALA A 11 -42.42 -13.00 53.76
CA ALA A 11 -41.84 -12.81 52.42
C ALA A 11 -40.39 -13.29 52.39
N GLY A 12 -40.18 -14.46 51.79
CA GLY A 12 -38.87 -15.04 51.55
C GLY A 12 -38.04 -14.18 50.57
N ARG A 13 -37.13 -13.38 51.10
CA ARG A 13 -36.12 -12.73 50.28
C ARG A 13 -35.10 -13.77 49.79
N ALA A 14 -35.15 -14.12 48.53
CA ALA A 14 -34.14 -14.93 47.86
C ALA A 14 -32.80 -14.21 47.97
N ARG A 15 -31.93 -14.71 48.89
CA ARG A 15 -30.53 -14.28 49.01
C ARG A 15 -29.75 -14.87 47.84
N THR A 16 -29.61 -14.15 46.77
CA THR A 16 -28.69 -14.49 45.68
C THR A 16 -27.23 -14.40 46.21
N SER A 17 -26.58 -15.56 46.26
CA SER A 17 -25.24 -15.75 46.81
C SER A 17 -24.21 -14.81 46.11
N PRO A 18 -23.43 -14.04 46.87
CA PRO A 18 -22.44 -13.11 46.28
C PRO A 18 -21.29 -13.82 45.54
N ARG A 19 -21.19 -15.14 45.65
CA ARG A 19 -20.11 -15.97 45.08
C ARG A 19 -20.21 -16.17 43.56
N LEU A 20 -21.39 -16.03 42.95
CA LEU A 20 -21.53 -16.14 41.50
C LEU A 20 -21.43 -14.80 40.75
N ARG A 21 -21.51 -13.66 41.42
CA ARG A 21 -21.47 -12.33 40.80
C ARG A 21 -20.06 -11.90 40.40
N ALA A 22 -19.03 -12.34 41.15
CA ALA A 22 -17.65 -11.97 40.88
C ALA A 22 -17.09 -12.56 39.56
N PRO A 23 -17.29 -13.85 39.20
CA PRO A 23 -16.82 -14.39 37.93
C PRO A 23 -17.59 -13.83 36.72
N LEU A 24 -18.90 -13.53 36.89
CA LEU A 24 -19.72 -12.96 35.82
C LEU A 24 -19.30 -11.52 35.49
N ALA A 25 -18.98 -10.71 36.50
CA ALA A 25 -18.46 -9.34 36.30
C ALA A 25 -17.07 -9.34 35.62
N ALA A 26 -16.21 -10.29 35.95
CA ALA A 26 -14.91 -10.43 35.32
C ALA A 26 -15.01 -10.86 33.84
N LEU A 27 -15.94 -11.75 33.52
CA LEU A 27 -16.24 -12.16 32.14
C LEU A 27 -16.80 -11.00 31.31
N LEU A 28 -17.73 -10.23 31.85
CA LEU A 28 -18.27 -9.05 31.18
C LEU A 28 -17.20 -7.97 30.95
N ALA A 29 -16.35 -7.71 31.92
CA ALA A 29 -15.23 -6.77 31.77
C ALA A 29 -14.23 -7.23 30.69
N ALA A 30 -13.92 -8.53 30.61
CA ALA A 30 -13.06 -9.10 29.58
C ALA A 30 -13.71 -9.02 28.17
N LEU A 31 -15.02 -9.23 28.07
CA LEU A 31 -15.75 -9.09 26.80
C LEU A 31 -15.79 -7.64 26.32
N VAL A 32 -16.00 -6.69 27.22
CA VAL A 32 -15.99 -5.25 26.89
C VAL A 32 -14.58 -4.80 26.46
N ALA A 33 -13.53 -5.27 27.14
CA ALA A 33 -12.15 -4.97 26.76
C ALA A 33 -11.80 -5.57 25.38
N ALA A 34 -12.21 -6.82 25.10
CA ALA A 34 -12.02 -7.45 23.81
C ALA A 34 -12.78 -6.73 22.67
N SER A 35 -14.00 -6.27 22.95
CA SER A 35 -14.79 -5.48 22.00
C SER A 35 -14.16 -4.12 21.69
N ALA A 36 -13.59 -3.45 22.70
CA ALA A 36 -12.90 -2.18 22.53
C ALA A 36 -11.64 -2.31 21.64
N VAL A 37 -10.90 -3.42 21.76
CA VAL A 37 -9.73 -3.70 20.92
C VAL A 37 -10.15 -3.97 19.46
N LEU A 38 -11.26 -4.67 19.24
CA LEU A 38 -11.78 -4.95 17.90
C LEU A 38 -12.35 -3.69 17.19
N LEU A 39 -12.95 -2.78 17.97
CA LEU A 39 -13.48 -1.52 17.45
C LEU A 39 -12.38 -0.47 17.22
N GLY A 40 -11.23 -0.60 17.89
CA GLY A 40 -10.06 0.27 17.71
C GLY A 40 -9.11 -0.16 16.59
N ALA A 41 -9.34 -1.30 15.94
CA ALA A 41 -8.65 -1.69 14.73
C ALA A 41 -9.21 -0.83 13.56
N GLY A 42 -8.75 0.42 13.48
CA GLY A 42 -8.99 1.27 12.31
C GLY A 42 -8.58 0.52 11.06
N SER A 43 -9.35 0.64 9.98
CA SER A 43 -9.00 0.12 8.66
C SER A 43 -7.60 0.61 8.33
N ALA A 44 -6.62 -0.30 8.25
CA ALA A 44 -5.36 0.01 7.58
C ALA A 44 -5.74 0.26 6.13
N GLN A 45 -5.87 1.51 5.74
CA GLN A 45 -6.07 1.87 4.34
C GLN A 45 -4.76 1.53 3.64
N ALA A 46 -4.85 0.65 2.65
CA ALA A 46 -3.73 0.36 1.80
C ALA A 46 -3.28 1.67 1.15
N ALA A 47 -2.03 2.04 1.41
CA ALA A 47 -1.45 3.21 0.80
C ALA A 47 -0.98 2.82 -0.58
N GLY A 48 -1.50 3.47 -1.61
CA GLY A 48 -1.01 3.29 -2.97
C GLY A 48 0.25 4.14 -3.23
N TYR A 49 0.98 3.78 -4.26
CA TYR A 49 2.10 4.56 -4.79
C TYR A 49 1.78 5.00 -6.20
N ARG A 50 2.09 6.24 -6.53
CA ARG A 50 1.87 6.83 -7.85
C ARG A 50 3.18 6.88 -8.61
N TYR A 51 3.32 6.08 -9.68
CA TYR A 51 4.58 5.97 -10.41
C TYR A 51 4.40 5.51 -11.85
N TRP A 52 5.47 5.61 -12.66
CA TRP A 52 5.58 5.00 -13.97
C TRP A 52 6.04 3.55 -13.83
N SER A 53 5.15 2.60 -14.07
CA SER A 53 5.49 1.18 -14.19
C SER A 53 6.04 0.86 -15.58
N PHE A 54 6.96 -0.11 -15.65
CA PHE A 54 7.62 -0.52 -16.87
C PHE A 54 7.24 -1.95 -17.23
N TRP A 55 6.96 -2.19 -18.53
CA TRP A 55 6.35 -3.40 -19.04
C TRP A 55 7.04 -3.88 -20.30
N GLU A 56 7.15 -5.20 -20.45
CA GLU A 56 7.61 -5.89 -21.65
C GLU A 56 6.43 -6.53 -22.37
N GLY A 57 6.32 -6.29 -23.68
CA GLY A 57 5.28 -6.87 -24.52
C GLY A 57 5.75 -8.18 -25.14
N ASN A 58 4.97 -9.26 -24.99
CA ASN A 58 5.26 -10.56 -25.62
C ASN A 58 4.47 -10.77 -26.93
N GLY A 59 4.02 -9.68 -27.56
CA GLY A 59 3.24 -9.70 -28.80
C GLY A 59 1.72 -9.82 -28.61
N LYS A 60 1.24 -10.25 -27.45
CA LYS A 60 -0.20 -10.34 -27.10
C LYS A 60 -0.54 -9.69 -25.80
N ASN A 61 0.31 -9.88 -24.79
CA ASN A 61 0.09 -9.45 -23.43
C ASN A 61 1.26 -8.60 -22.93
N TRP A 62 1.04 -7.95 -21.80
CA TRP A 62 2.05 -7.23 -21.04
C TRP A 62 2.54 -8.08 -19.89
N GLU A 63 3.85 -8.09 -19.68
CA GLU A 63 4.51 -8.66 -18.53
C GLU A 63 5.22 -7.53 -17.76
N TYR A 64 5.11 -7.53 -16.43
CA TYR A 64 5.79 -6.54 -15.60
C TYR A 64 7.30 -6.76 -15.71
N ALA A 65 8.04 -5.72 -16.09
CA ALA A 65 9.48 -5.86 -16.28
C ALA A 65 10.20 -6.11 -14.94
N THR A 66 11.06 -7.11 -14.93
CA THR A 66 11.87 -7.47 -13.75
C THR A 66 13.16 -6.64 -13.65
N GLN A 67 13.52 -5.93 -14.71
CA GLN A 67 14.67 -5.02 -14.76
C GLN A 67 14.18 -3.61 -15.09
N GLY A 68 14.87 -2.63 -14.54
CA GLY A 68 14.58 -1.22 -14.87
C GLY A 68 14.98 -0.85 -16.30
N PRO A 69 14.35 0.17 -16.89
CA PRO A 69 14.57 0.56 -18.29
C PRO A 69 16.01 1.03 -18.60
N SER A 70 16.76 1.45 -17.59
CA SER A 70 18.18 1.83 -17.77
C SER A 70 19.11 0.62 -17.96
N VAL A 71 18.68 -0.55 -17.47
CA VAL A 71 19.48 -1.81 -17.51
C VAL A 71 19.07 -2.67 -18.69
N LEU A 72 17.75 -2.81 -18.92
CA LEU A 72 17.20 -3.64 -19.98
C LEU A 72 17.62 -3.15 -21.37
N ARG A 73 18.19 -4.04 -22.17
CA ARG A 73 18.55 -3.82 -23.58
C ARG A 73 17.65 -4.64 -24.49
N PRO A 74 16.59 -4.06 -25.01
CA PRO A 74 15.61 -4.76 -25.85
C PRO A 74 16.23 -5.13 -27.21
N ASP A 75 15.78 -6.24 -27.79
CA ASP A 75 16.11 -6.61 -29.17
C ASP A 75 15.32 -5.78 -30.18
N ASP A 76 15.76 -5.80 -31.47
CA ASP A 76 14.95 -5.24 -32.58
C ASP A 76 13.61 -5.94 -32.67
N GLY A 77 12.55 -5.19 -32.84
CA GLY A 77 11.20 -5.74 -32.98
C GLY A 77 10.45 -5.92 -31.65
N THR A 78 11.02 -5.54 -30.51
CA THR A 78 10.35 -5.63 -29.22
C THR A 78 9.40 -4.46 -28.98
N VAL A 79 8.43 -4.68 -28.09
CA VAL A 79 7.50 -3.65 -27.63
C VAL A 79 7.66 -3.46 -26.14
N GLN A 80 7.74 -2.20 -25.71
CA GLN A 80 7.83 -1.84 -24.31
C GLN A 80 6.74 -0.85 -23.93
N GLY A 81 6.27 -0.95 -22.68
CA GLY A 81 5.20 -0.15 -22.15
C GLY A 81 5.61 0.63 -20.91
N PHE A 82 5.14 1.86 -20.86
CA PHE A 82 5.23 2.71 -19.67
C PHE A 82 3.82 3.11 -19.28
N ARG A 83 3.40 2.79 -18.05
CA ARG A 83 2.08 3.12 -17.54
C ARG A 83 2.20 3.92 -16.24
N PHE A 84 1.56 5.08 -16.21
CA PHE A 84 1.46 5.90 -15.00
C PHE A 84 0.17 5.57 -14.27
N ALA A 85 0.26 5.07 -13.04
CA ALA A 85 -0.89 4.66 -12.24
C ALA A 85 -0.61 4.75 -10.75
N VAL A 86 -1.68 4.67 -9.96
CA VAL A 86 -1.63 4.40 -8.53
C VAL A 86 -1.80 2.90 -8.33
N SER A 87 -0.88 2.25 -7.63
CA SER A 87 -0.99 0.84 -7.26
C SER A 87 -0.42 0.58 -5.86
N GLU A 88 -0.97 -0.41 -5.18
CA GLU A 88 -0.51 -0.77 -3.82
C GLU A 88 0.87 -1.40 -3.86
N ASP A 89 1.13 -2.22 -4.88
CA ASP A 89 2.43 -2.83 -5.15
C ASP A 89 2.61 -3.13 -6.65
N SER A 90 3.76 -3.74 -7.01
CA SER A 90 4.06 -4.11 -8.39
C SER A 90 3.20 -5.27 -8.92
N GLY A 91 2.62 -6.09 -8.05
CA GLY A 91 1.74 -7.20 -8.42
C GLY A 91 0.38 -6.72 -8.92
N ASP A 92 -0.08 -5.59 -8.39
CA ASP A 92 -1.36 -4.95 -8.74
C ASP A 92 -1.19 -3.79 -9.73
N ALA A 93 0.03 -3.57 -10.25
CA ALA A 93 0.27 -2.48 -11.19
C ALA A 93 -0.60 -2.60 -12.45
N ASP A 94 -1.22 -1.50 -12.82
CA ASP A 94 -2.00 -1.39 -14.06
C ASP A 94 -1.12 -1.57 -15.29
N ARG A 95 -1.61 -2.36 -16.25
CA ARG A 95 -0.96 -2.55 -17.55
C ARG A 95 -1.25 -1.37 -18.49
N PRO A 96 -0.35 -1.11 -19.47
CA PRO A 96 -0.68 -0.19 -20.55
C PRO A 96 -1.98 -0.60 -21.25
N ARG A 97 -2.86 0.37 -21.49
CA ARG A 97 -4.20 0.13 -22.07
C ARG A 97 -4.20 -0.20 -23.55
N ARG A 98 -3.07 -0.02 -24.24
CA ARG A 98 -2.89 -0.41 -25.64
C ARG A 98 -2.13 -1.73 -25.73
N ALA A 99 -2.56 -2.60 -26.64
CA ALA A 99 -1.87 -3.87 -26.89
C ALA A 99 -0.44 -3.66 -27.42
N PRO A 100 0.51 -4.56 -27.09
CA PRO A 100 1.89 -4.50 -27.56
C PRO A 100 2.02 -5.03 -28.99
N ASP A 101 1.68 -4.21 -29.96
CA ASP A 101 1.74 -4.55 -31.40
C ASP A 101 2.88 -3.79 -32.07
N PHE A 102 4.02 -4.46 -32.25
CA PHE A 102 5.18 -3.89 -32.92
C PHE A 102 4.86 -3.47 -34.38
N GLY A 103 4.17 -4.34 -35.12
CA GLY A 103 3.86 -4.08 -36.51
C GLY A 103 3.05 -2.80 -36.72
N ALA A 104 2.00 -2.62 -35.88
CA ALA A 104 1.18 -1.42 -35.94
C ALA A 104 1.91 -0.17 -35.46
N ILE A 105 2.77 -0.28 -34.44
CA ILE A 105 3.46 0.89 -33.86
C ILE A 105 4.61 1.35 -34.76
N CYS A 106 5.34 0.42 -35.37
CA CYS A 106 6.52 0.70 -36.18
C CYS A 106 6.27 0.65 -37.69
N ALA A 107 5.00 0.61 -38.13
CA ALA A 107 4.63 0.50 -39.54
C ALA A 107 5.35 1.52 -40.45
N ASP A 108 5.39 2.78 -40.01
CA ASP A 108 5.98 3.89 -40.76
C ASP A 108 7.46 4.11 -40.45
N THR A 109 8.08 3.20 -39.70
CA THR A 109 9.49 3.29 -39.33
C THR A 109 10.28 2.13 -39.93
N PRO A 110 10.85 2.28 -41.13
CA PRO A 110 11.60 1.24 -41.80
C PRO A 110 12.88 0.85 -41.00
N ALA A 111 13.31 -0.40 -41.17
CA ALA A 111 14.58 -0.86 -40.65
C ALA A 111 15.73 -0.03 -41.25
N GLN A 112 16.80 0.13 -40.51
CA GLN A 112 18.01 0.84 -40.90
C GLN A 112 19.24 0.08 -40.43
N ASP A 113 20.22 -0.09 -41.28
CA ASP A 113 21.46 -0.77 -40.93
C ASP A 113 22.15 -0.13 -39.70
N GLY A 114 22.64 -0.93 -38.80
CA GLY A 114 23.28 -0.49 -37.56
C GLY A 114 22.34 0.17 -36.56
N LYS A 115 21.03 0.01 -36.72
CA LYS A 115 20.00 0.47 -35.76
C LYS A 115 19.01 -0.63 -35.44
N LYS A 116 18.50 -0.60 -34.24
CA LYS A 116 17.33 -1.38 -33.85
C LYS A 116 16.11 -0.50 -33.65
N ARG A 117 14.93 -1.10 -33.81
CA ARG A 117 13.63 -0.45 -33.58
C ARG A 117 12.99 -1.03 -32.33
N VAL A 118 12.56 -0.16 -31.45
CA VAL A 118 11.80 -0.52 -30.24
C VAL A 118 10.48 0.22 -30.28
N ALA A 119 9.39 -0.52 -30.28
CA ALA A 119 8.05 0.06 -30.20
C ALA A 119 7.75 0.42 -28.74
N LEU A 120 7.22 1.62 -28.52
CA LEU A 120 6.90 2.14 -27.20
C LEU A 120 5.43 2.48 -27.08
N VAL A 121 4.79 2.01 -26.02
CA VAL A 121 3.47 2.44 -25.58
C VAL A 121 3.65 3.29 -24.34
N ILE A 122 3.26 4.57 -24.42
CA ILE A 122 3.35 5.54 -23.33
C ILE A 122 1.94 5.88 -22.90
N ASP A 123 1.55 5.37 -21.74
CA ASP A 123 0.21 5.49 -21.19
C ASP A 123 0.22 6.31 -19.89
N PRO A 124 -0.10 7.62 -19.95
CA PRO A 124 -0.08 8.50 -18.79
C PRO A 124 -1.20 8.26 -17.77
N GLY A 125 -1.97 7.21 -17.95
CA GLY A 125 -3.03 6.91 -17.02
C GLY A 125 -4.37 7.59 -17.32
N THR A 126 -5.19 7.58 -16.30
CA THR A 126 -6.53 8.19 -16.27
C THR A 126 -6.54 9.42 -15.36
N THR A 127 -7.66 10.09 -15.28
CA THR A 127 -7.81 11.23 -14.34
C THR A 127 -7.73 10.82 -12.87
N THR A 128 -8.04 9.56 -12.55
CA THR A 128 -7.90 9.02 -11.19
C THR A 128 -6.45 8.72 -10.82
N ASP A 129 -5.60 8.50 -11.82
CA ASP A 129 -4.17 8.28 -11.62
C ASP A 129 -3.39 9.60 -11.48
N ALA A 130 -3.97 10.71 -11.95
CA ALA A 130 -3.29 11.99 -12.03
C ALA A 130 -3.02 12.61 -10.65
N PRO A 131 -1.91 13.33 -10.49
CA PRO A 131 -1.75 14.23 -9.35
C PRO A 131 -2.83 15.32 -9.35
N ASP A 132 -3.13 15.85 -8.15
CA ASP A 132 -4.11 16.91 -7.99
C ASP A 132 -3.80 18.13 -8.88
N GLY A 133 -4.80 18.59 -9.60
CA GLY A 133 -4.69 19.73 -10.49
C GLY A 133 -3.93 19.43 -11.80
N GLU A 134 -3.60 18.17 -12.09
CA GLU A 134 -3.04 17.74 -13.36
C GLU A 134 -4.05 16.92 -14.17
N LYS A 135 -3.89 17.00 -15.49
CA LYS A 135 -4.67 16.19 -16.43
C LYS A 135 -3.70 15.33 -17.25
N PRO A 136 -3.90 13.99 -17.30
CA PRO A 136 -3.05 13.12 -18.09
C PRO A 136 -3.11 13.51 -19.57
N PRO A 137 -1.98 13.58 -20.27
CA PRO A 137 -1.99 13.67 -21.74
C PRO A 137 -2.58 12.39 -22.34
N ALA A 138 -2.85 12.43 -23.64
CA ALA A 138 -3.36 11.26 -24.36
C ALA A 138 -2.32 10.13 -24.37
N LEU A 139 -2.79 8.88 -24.26
CA LEU A 139 -1.99 7.70 -24.54
C LEU A 139 -1.44 7.80 -25.96
N ARG A 140 -0.17 7.53 -26.14
CA ARG A 140 0.49 7.55 -27.44
C ARG A 140 1.44 6.38 -27.62
N THR A 141 1.79 6.11 -28.87
CA THR A 141 2.81 5.15 -29.26
C THR A 141 3.90 5.85 -30.06
N ALA A 142 5.09 5.29 -30.03
CA ALA A 142 6.21 5.75 -30.83
C ALA A 142 7.13 4.58 -31.18
N CYS A 143 7.76 4.64 -32.34
CA CYS A 143 8.80 3.70 -32.73
C CYS A 143 10.17 4.39 -32.58
N ALA A 144 10.96 3.95 -31.61
CA ALA A 144 12.31 4.47 -31.41
C ALA A 144 13.29 3.71 -32.31
N ARG A 145 14.15 4.46 -33.02
CA ARG A 145 15.27 3.91 -33.79
C ARG A 145 16.56 4.32 -33.07
N VAL A 146 17.24 3.33 -32.48
CA VAL A 146 18.38 3.56 -31.59
C VAL A 146 19.58 2.67 -31.95
N ALA A 147 20.69 2.88 -31.27
CA ALA A 147 21.87 2.02 -31.43
C ALA A 147 21.56 0.57 -31.01
N PRO A 148 22.26 -0.45 -31.56
CA PRO A 148 21.98 -1.85 -31.26
C PRO A 148 22.10 -2.21 -29.76
N ASP A 149 22.99 -1.54 -29.05
CA ASP A 149 23.27 -1.71 -27.61
C ASP A 149 22.45 -0.78 -26.70
N ALA A 150 21.60 0.09 -27.25
CA ALA A 150 20.83 1.07 -26.49
C ALA A 150 19.89 0.37 -25.49
N SER A 151 19.79 0.95 -24.31
CA SER A 151 18.82 0.55 -23.27
C SER A 151 17.40 1.01 -23.59
N SER A 152 16.43 0.49 -22.84
CA SER A 152 15.04 0.94 -22.92
C SER A 152 14.87 2.39 -22.55
N ALA A 153 15.66 2.89 -21.60
CA ALA A 153 15.66 4.31 -21.22
C ALA A 153 16.16 5.20 -22.35
N GLU A 154 17.16 4.76 -23.10
CA GLU A 154 17.66 5.48 -24.28
C GLU A 154 16.64 5.45 -25.42
N ALA A 155 15.95 4.32 -25.63
CA ALA A 155 14.84 4.22 -26.58
C ALA A 155 13.70 5.19 -26.21
N LEU A 156 13.31 5.24 -24.93
CA LEU A 156 12.32 6.19 -24.44
C LEU A 156 12.77 7.64 -24.64
N ALA A 157 14.04 7.95 -24.30
CA ALA A 157 14.61 9.29 -24.44
C ALA A 157 14.67 9.76 -25.90
N ALA A 158 14.78 8.83 -26.86
CA ALA A 158 14.79 9.18 -28.28
C ALA A 158 13.44 9.75 -28.78
N VAL A 159 12.31 9.41 -28.12
CA VAL A 159 10.96 9.73 -28.63
C VAL A 159 10.05 10.44 -27.63
N ALA A 160 10.47 10.60 -26.38
CA ALA A 160 9.58 11.03 -25.30
C ALA A 160 10.18 12.09 -24.35
N LYS A 161 11.11 12.90 -24.82
CA LYS A 161 11.65 14.03 -24.02
C LYS A 161 10.58 15.10 -23.74
N PRO A 162 10.74 15.88 -22.62
CA PRO A 162 11.74 15.72 -21.59
C PRO A 162 11.40 14.55 -20.65
N LEU A 163 12.45 13.89 -20.14
CA LEU A 163 12.34 12.89 -19.08
C LEU A 163 12.85 13.49 -17.76
N ARG A 164 12.26 13.11 -16.67
CA ARG A 164 12.74 13.47 -15.33
C ARG A 164 12.97 12.19 -14.53
N TYR A 165 14.12 12.16 -13.86
CA TYR A 165 14.52 11.09 -12.94
C TYR A 165 14.82 11.68 -11.58
N ASP A 166 14.73 10.88 -10.53
CA ASP A 166 15.24 11.24 -9.21
C ASP A 166 16.73 10.81 -9.04
N ASP A 167 17.27 11.08 -7.86
CA ASP A 167 18.66 10.74 -7.52
C ASP A 167 18.92 9.22 -7.46
N SER A 168 17.88 8.41 -7.37
CA SER A 168 17.92 6.93 -7.41
C SER A 168 17.75 6.37 -8.83
N ALA A 169 17.71 7.24 -9.84
CA ALA A 169 17.43 6.91 -11.24
C ALA A 169 16.02 6.32 -11.48
N MET A 170 15.08 6.58 -10.60
CA MET A 170 13.67 6.26 -10.82
C MET A 170 13.05 7.25 -11.83
N LEU A 171 12.28 6.74 -12.79
CA LEU A 171 11.63 7.56 -13.80
C LEU A 171 10.40 8.26 -13.18
N CYS A 172 10.49 9.59 -13.06
CA CYS A 172 9.47 10.43 -12.44
C CYS A 172 8.51 11.07 -13.45
N ALA A 173 9.00 11.40 -14.67
CA ALA A 173 8.15 12.00 -15.69
C ALA A 173 8.58 11.61 -17.09
N ILE A 174 7.58 11.43 -17.96
CA ILE A 174 7.73 11.20 -19.40
C ILE A 174 7.04 12.35 -20.15
N SER A 175 7.77 13.01 -21.05
CA SER A 175 7.29 14.19 -21.79
C SER A 175 6.77 15.31 -20.87
N GLY A 176 7.41 15.45 -19.70
CA GLY A 176 7.06 16.44 -18.69
C GLY A 176 5.83 16.10 -17.84
N TYR A 177 5.23 14.92 -17.97
CA TYR A 177 4.11 14.48 -17.14
C TYR A 177 4.52 13.31 -16.23
N PRO A 178 4.12 13.33 -14.94
CA PRO A 178 3.58 14.47 -14.21
C PRO A 178 4.61 15.58 -13.99
N ARG A 179 4.14 16.80 -13.68
CA ARG A 179 5.03 17.94 -13.43
C ARG A 179 5.83 17.79 -12.15
N THR A 180 5.19 17.18 -11.13
CA THR A 180 5.77 16.95 -9.81
C THR A 180 5.54 15.52 -9.36
N GLY A 181 6.19 15.10 -8.29
CA GLY A 181 6.09 13.74 -7.76
C GLY A 181 7.09 12.77 -8.40
N CYS A 182 7.40 11.70 -7.68
CA CYS A 182 8.27 10.62 -8.11
C CYS A 182 8.09 9.38 -7.24
N GLY A 183 7.01 8.62 -7.46
CA GLY A 183 6.71 7.43 -6.66
C GLY A 183 6.14 7.76 -5.28
N GLU A 184 5.46 8.89 -5.13
CA GLU A 184 4.88 9.30 -3.87
C GLU A 184 3.78 8.36 -3.40
N GLN A 185 3.71 8.17 -2.10
CA GLN A 185 2.62 7.47 -1.46
C GLN A 185 1.36 8.33 -1.50
N VAL A 186 0.25 7.73 -1.94
CA VAL A 186 -1.07 8.36 -1.93
C VAL A 186 -1.96 7.59 -0.96
N SER A 187 -2.55 8.30 0.00
CA SER A 187 -3.57 7.74 0.87
C SER A 187 -4.86 7.55 0.05
N GLY A 188 -5.56 6.44 0.23
CA GLY A 188 -6.81 6.14 -0.48
C GLY A 188 -7.99 7.08 -0.20
N ASP A 189 -7.74 8.23 0.41
CA ASP A 189 -8.73 9.27 0.68
C ASP A 189 -8.55 10.39 -0.38
N THR A 190 -9.46 10.48 -1.33
CA THR A 190 -9.55 11.54 -2.34
C THR A 190 -10.05 12.85 -1.73
N GLY A 191 -9.48 13.25 -0.60
CA GLY A 191 -9.84 14.46 0.14
C GLY A 191 -8.61 15.20 0.65
N SER A 192 -8.19 16.26 -0.06
CA SER A 192 -7.31 17.33 0.38
C SER A 192 -6.03 16.94 1.12
N ALA A 193 -4.99 16.68 0.38
CA ALA A 193 -3.63 16.74 0.93
C ALA A 193 -3.29 18.20 1.30
N LYS A 194 -3.37 18.50 2.60
CA LYS A 194 -2.74 19.70 3.19
C LYS A 194 -1.22 19.56 2.97
N PRO A 195 -0.53 20.59 2.47
CA PRO A 195 0.93 20.52 2.32
C PRO A 195 1.56 20.24 3.68
N SER A 196 2.32 19.15 3.77
CA SER A 196 3.15 18.86 4.95
C SER A 196 4.26 19.92 5.00
N GLU A 197 4.21 20.77 6.03
CA GLU A 197 5.33 21.65 6.39
C GLU A 197 6.58 20.80 6.67
N PRO A 198 7.76 21.28 6.28
CA PRO A 198 9.01 20.57 6.56
C PRO A 198 9.22 20.52 8.08
N THR A 199 9.14 19.34 8.64
CA THR A 199 9.46 19.09 10.04
C THR A 199 10.92 19.43 10.28
N LYS A 200 11.16 20.44 11.12
CA LYS A 200 12.49 20.79 11.62
C LYS A 200 13.14 19.59 12.26
N THR A 201 14.34 19.25 11.77
CA THR A 201 15.25 18.30 12.36
C THR A 201 15.45 18.60 13.85
N VAL A 202 14.97 17.72 14.70
CA VAL A 202 15.41 17.65 16.09
C VAL A 202 16.49 16.60 16.13
N GLU A 203 17.69 17.07 16.44
CA GLU A 203 18.90 16.28 16.70
C GLU A 203 18.64 15.30 17.84
N ALA A 204 18.80 14.01 17.59
CA ALA A 204 18.75 12.96 18.61
C ALA A 204 20.18 12.57 19.00
N PRO A 205 20.45 12.29 20.28
CA PRO A 205 21.75 11.75 20.70
C PRO A 205 21.90 10.30 20.26
N ASP A 206 23.13 9.95 19.89
CA ASP A 206 23.62 8.61 19.58
C ASP A 206 23.37 7.64 20.74
N GLU A 207 22.77 6.47 20.46
CA GLU A 207 23.10 5.22 21.18
C GLU A 207 22.92 4.02 20.23
N ASP A 208 23.97 3.26 20.21
CA ASP A 208 24.35 2.07 19.50
C ASP A 208 23.42 0.89 19.72
N ALA A 209 23.18 0.07 18.69
CA ALA A 209 23.15 -1.39 18.64
C ALA A 209 22.10 -2.05 17.75
N GLY A 210 22.53 -2.70 16.69
CA GLY A 210 22.18 -4.09 16.39
C GLY A 210 20.91 -4.38 15.60
N GLY A 211 21.05 -4.54 14.32
CA GLY A 211 20.52 -5.52 13.37
C GLY A 211 19.28 -6.36 13.66
N GLY A 212 18.44 -6.52 12.62
CA GLY A 212 17.48 -7.61 12.55
C GLY A 212 16.26 -7.32 11.68
N SER A 213 16.42 -7.52 10.38
CA SER A 213 15.31 -7.67 9.43
C SER A 213 14.53 -8.94 9.73
N GLY A 214 13.21 -8.85 9.91
CA GLY A 214 12.34 -10.01 10.05
C GLY A 214 10.90 -9.58 10.27
N GLY A 215 10.04 -9.72 9.23
CA GLY A 215 8.61 -9.50 9.30
C GLY A 215 7.94 -10.50 10.25
N GLY A 216 7.70 -10.09 11.49
CA GLY A 216 6.90 -10.78 12.48
C GLY A 216 5.82 -9.83 13.03
N PRO A 217 4.78 -10.34 13.70
CA PRO A 217 3.72 -9.52 14.25
C PRO A 217 4.31 -8.44 15.15
N SER A 218 3.86 -7.19 14.93
CA SER A 218 4.42 -6.00 15.58
C SER A 218 4.59 -6.22 17.09
N ALA A 219 5.76 -5.84 17.62
CA ALA A 219 6.10 -5.97 19.05
C ALA A 219 4.99 -5.42 19.97
N GLY A 220 4.22 -4.43 19.53
CA GLY A 220 3.06 -3.90 20.25
C GLY A 220 1.95 -4.93 20.47
N LEU A 221 1.73 -5.84 19.53
CA LEU A 221 0.68 -6.86 19.64
C LEU A 221 1.07 -7.93 20.67
N LEU A 222 2.34 -8.31 20.71
CA LEU A 222 2.85 -9.27 21.71
C LEU A 222 2.86 -8.68 23.11
N VAL A 223 3.23 -7.40 23.27
CA VAL A 223 3.20 -6.69 24.54
C VAL A 223 1.76 -6.54 25.05
N GLY A 224 0.81 -6.18 24.17
CA GLY A 224 -0.61 -6.08 24.52
C GLY A 224 -1.21 -7.40 24.97
N LEU A 225 -0.93 -8.49 24.26
CA LEU A 225 -1.41 -9.84 24.62
C LEU A 225 -0.81 -10.32 25.95
N GLY A 226 0.47 -10.05 26.18
CA GLY A 226 1.17 -10.36 27.44
C GLY A 226 0.56 -9.63 28.63
N ALA A 227 0.26 -8.35 28.51
CA ALA A 227 -0.35 -7.56 29.58
C ALA A 227 -1.75 -8.06 29.95
N VAL A 228 -2.58 -8.42 28.97
CA VAL A 228 -3.92 -8.97 29.22
C VAL A 228 -3.86 -10.33 29.91
N LEU A 229 -2.93 -11.21 29.52
CA LEU A 229 -2.74 -12.50 30.16
C LEU A 229 -2.27 -12.34 31.62
N LEU A 230 -1.33 -11.45 31.90
CA LEU A 230 -0.84 -11.20 33.24
C LEU A 230 -1.93 -10.65 34.18
N LEU A 231 -2.76 -9.72 33.69
CA LEU A 231 -3.89 -9.19 34.44
C LEU A 231 -4.96 -10.27 34.71
N GLY A 232 -5.23 -11.13 33.73
CA GLY A 232 -6.12 -12.27 33.90
C GLY A 232 -5.65 -13.27 34.95
N ILE A 233 -4.37 -13.64 34.91
CA ILE A 233 -3.76 -14.53 35.90
C ILE A 233 -3.79 -13.90 37.32
N ALA A 234 -3.46 -12.60 37.44
CA ALA A 234 -3.51 -11.88 38.70
C ALA A 234 -4.92 -11.88 39.31
N ALA A 235 -5.95 -11.63 38.48
CA ALA A 235 -7.34 -11.66 38.92
C ALA A 235 -7.76 -13.05 39.45
N VAL A 236 -7.37 -14.14 38.76
CA VAL A 236 -7.66 -15.52 39.18
C VAL A 236 -6.94 -15.88 40.47
N VAL A 237 -5.65 -15.51 40.61
CA VAL A 237 -4.87 -15.76 41.85
C VAL A 237 -5.48 -14.99 43.02
N GLN A 238 -5.87 -13.73 42.80
CA GLN A 238 -6.49 -12.92 43.85
C GLN A 238 -7.87 -13.47 44.27
N ALA A 239 -8.67 -13.97 43.33
CA ALA A 239 -9.93 -14.63 43.63
C ALA A 239 -9.75 -15.93 44.41
N ARG A 240 -8.68 -16.70 44.13
CA ARG A 240 -8.34 -17.93 44.91
C ARG A 240 -7.82 -17.62 46.30
N ARG A 241 -7.04 -16.53 46.50
CA ARG A 241 -6.53 -16.14 47.84
C ARG A 241 -7.61 -15.59 48.76
N ARG A 242 -8.74 -15.15 48.23
CA ARG A 242 -9.89 -14.65 49.02
C ARG A 242 -10.92 -15.74 49.39
N ARG A 243 -10.65 -16.99 49.01
CA ARG A 243 -11.38 -18.17 49.46
C ARG A 243 -10.66 -18.93 50.53
#